data_3b3c4508926c877885f80746b44f2d33
#
_entry.id   3b3c4508926c877885f80746b44f2d33
#
_cell.length_a   1.000
_cell.length_b   1.000
_cell.length_c   1.000
_cell.angle_alpha   90.00
_cell.angle_beta   90.00
_cell.angle_gamma   90.00
#
_symmetry.space_group_name_H-M   'P 1'
#
loop_
_entity.id
_entity.type
_entity.pdbx_description
1 polymer ?
#
loop_
_entity_poly.entity_id
_entity_poly.type
_entity_poly.pdbx_seq_one_letter_code
_entity_poly.pdbx_strand_id
1 'polypeptide(L)'
;MSKKDAQVFQLLFAVADSLGLEQDRDLAQLVGVSPETIQNWRTGAVGELKPTKLQQVMTAFSARLALLRERAGASAIDLESGMTHLDVAPEASPSELQRQLRDRMHYDYLGHRFLYFEPQGALAWENLIRGGYDQNTWLQGVSRAATAWLTRGRNKDGTAKGPIASAMGLGRRGRTRGLDVVSLGPGEGGKEVVILDAIAEAEADDPPPWRSLTLVDVSISLLIRAALAARRCVANLPFERSHVMAVCADFEEGPLDFARRLPSERHDEESSRRLVLVLGNVFGNVRHEDTFVRQKLNFLTRPGDLVWIEVGLRAERVELDPVYRLTQPSETETAAEANRRLLLEGPYRRWEAALGRRPADIELRVWVREDDESATITGSYNFCHDLVLTNERRSLTMLYSRRYDLEGLTRWLESRGYSVERIETVADSRQVDRVAHVLLRRTEHA
;
A
#
# COMPACT_ATOMS: atom_id res chain seq x y z
N MET A 1 2.82 1.84 -28.72
CA MET A 1 2.68 2.14 -27.28
C MET A 1 1.46 1.42 -26.77
N SER A 2 1.57 0.64 -25.68
CA SER A 2 0.39 0.01 -25.09
C SER A 2 -0.55 1.10 -24.53
N LYS A 3 -1.87 0.81 -24.43
CA LYS A 3 -2.81 1.75 -23.78
C LYS A 3 -2.35 2.16 -22.36
N LYS A 4 -1.62 1.27 -21.67
CA LYS A 4 -1.06 1.49 -20.35
C LYS A 4 0.06 2.54 -20.33
N ASP A 5 0.97 2.45 -21.32
CA ASP A 5 2.11 3.37 -21.40
C ASP A 5 1.64 4.78 -21.77
N ALA A 6 0.64 4.89 -22.66
CA ALA A 6 0.06 6.18 -23.02
C ALA A 6 -0.53 6.93 -21.82
N GLN A 7 -1.20 6.22 -20.92
CA GLN A 7 -1.78 6.83 -19.71
C GLN A 7 -0.74 7.30 -18.70
N VAL A 8 0.36 6.53 -18.55
CA VAL A 8 1.47 6.94 -17.70
C VAL A 8 2.09 8.23 -18.22
N PHE A 9 2.28 8.37 -19.53
CA PHE A 9 2.80 9.60 -20.10
C PHE A 9 1.83 10.77 -20.01
N GLN A 10 0.54 10.57 -20.22
CA GLN A 10 -0.47 11.61 -20.00
C GLN A 10 -0.41 12.17 -18.57
N LEU A 11 -0.26 11.27 -17.58
CA LEU A 11 -0.11 11.70 -16.19
C LEU A 11 1.20 12.46 -15.98
N LEU A 12 2.32 11.98 -16.51
CA LEU A 12 3.61 12.67 -16.42
C LEU A 12 3.50 14.08 -16.98
N PHE A 13 2.82 14.26 -18.12
CA PHE A 13 2.62 15.55 -18.73
C PHE A 13 1.69 16.43 -17.92
N ALA A 14 0.56 15.91 -17.44
CA ALA A 14 -0.36 16.68 -16.58
C ALA A 14 0.33 17.18 -15.30
N VAL A 15 1.16 16.35 -14.68
CA VAL A 15 1.94 16.78 -13.51
C VAL A 15 3.02 17.77 -13.89
N ALA A 16 3.73 17.58 -15.01
CA ALA A 16 4.74 18.52 -15.48
C ALA A 16 4.12 19.90 -15.77
N ASP A 17 2.99 19.93 -16.45
CA ASP A 17 2.24 21.15 -16.78
C ASP A 17 1.78 21.85 -15.48
N SER A 18 1.25 21.12 -14.50
CA SER A 18 0.84 21.67 -13.19
C SER A 18 1.99 22.25 -12.36
N LEU A 19 3.23 21.83 -12.65
CA LEU A 19 4.45 22.34 -12.02
C LEU A 19 5.13 23.45 -12.82
N GLY A 20 4.54 23.91 -13.92
CA GLY A 20 5.10 24.93 -14.81
C GLY A 20 6.28 24.41 -15.66
N LEU A 21 6.40 23.10 -15.83
CA LEU A 21 7.39 22.46 -16.70
C LEU A 21 6.82 22.30 -18.12
N GLU A 22 6.42 23.40 -18.72
CA GLU A 22 5.74 23.40 -20.03
C GLU A 22 6.65 23.03 -21.20
N GLN A 23 7.96 23.19 -21.03
CA GLN A 23 8.92 22.89 -22.09
C GLN A 23 9.40 21.45 -22.03
N ASP A 24 9.34 20.74 -23.15
CA ASP A 24 9.87 19.36 -23.27
C ASP A 24 11.34 19.25 -22.87
N ARG A 25 12.10 20.33 -22.97
CA ARG A 25 13.49 20.40 -22.53
C ARG A 25 13.63 20.25 -21.01
N ASP A 26 12.77 20.89 -20.25
CA ASP A 26 12.81 20.86 -18.78
C ASP A 26 12.41 19.47 -18.27
N LEU A 27 11.37 18.92 -18.86
CA LEU A 27 10.93 17.57 -18.58
C LEU A 27 11.98 16.54 -19.00
N ALA A 28 12.62 16.71 -20.14
CA ALA A 28 13.68 15.85 -20.64
C ALA A 28 14.90 15.82 -19.68
N GLN A 29 15.30 16.97 -19.19
CA GLN A 29 16.35 17.11 -18.20
C GLN A 29 15.98 16.41 -16.88
N LEU A 30 14.72 16.57 -16.47
CA LEU A 30 14.18 15.97 -15.26
C LEU A 30 14.25 14.43 -15.27
N VAL A 31 13.84 13.81 -16.37
CA VAL A 31 13.75 12.35 -16.50
C VAL A 31 14.98 11.69 -17.14
N GLY A 32 15.99 12.48 -17.49
CA GLY A 32 17.25 11.99 -18.04
C GLY A 32 17.13 11.40 -19.46
N VAL A 33 16.36 12.05 -20.33
CA VAL A 33 16.17 11.69 -21.73
C VAL A 33 16.38 12.90 -22.65
N SER A 34 16.36 12.73 -23.98
CA SER A 34 16.40 13.86 -24.91
C SER A 34 15.03 14.56 -25.03
N PRO A 35 14.99 15.88 -25.35
CA PRO A 35 13.74 16.59 -25.66
C PRO A 35 12.94 15.93 -26.79
N GLU A 36 13.61 15.39 -27.79
CA GLU A 36 12.99 14.65 -28.88
C GLU A 36 12.28 13.39 -28.38
N THR A 37 12.83 12.72 -27.36
CA THR A 37 12.18 11.57 -26.70
C THR A 37 10.88 12.00 -26.02
N ILE A 38 10.86 13.16 -25.34
CA ILE A 38 9.65 13.71 -24.71
C ILE A 38 8.60 14.04 -25.78
N GLN A 39 9.01 14.70 -26.85
CA GLN A 39 8.10 15.03 -27.97
C GLN A 39 7.50 13.77 -28.60
N ASN A 40 8.30 12.73 -28.81
CA ASN A 40 7.81 11.44 -29.30
C ASN A 40 6.81 10.80 -28.33
N TRP A 41 6.99 10.97 -27.03
CA TRP A 41 6.03 10.50 -26.04
C TRP A 41 4.71 11.30 -26.08
N ARG A 42 4.77 12.64 -26.21
CA ARG A 42 3.56 13.49 -26.33
C ARG A 42 2.76 13.13 -27.59
N THR A 43 3.43 12.90 -28.71
CA THR A 43 2.77 12.59 -29.98
C THR A 43 2.35 11.14 -30.12
N GLY A 44 2.70 10.28 -29.16
CA GLY A 44 2.40 8.85 -29.26
C GLY A 44 3.22 8.10 -30.30
N ALA A 45 4.28 8.72 -30.86
CA ALA A 45 5.15 8.16 -31.89
C ALA A 45 6.10 7.05 -31.39
N VAL A 46 6.03 6.70 -30.11
CA VAL A 46 6.93 5.72 -29.51
C VAL A 46 6.33 4.34 -29.53
N GLY A 47 7.14 3.38 -29.98
CA GLY A 47 6.90 1.95 -29.75
C GLY A 47 6.95 1.61 -28.25
N GLU A 48 6.68 0.36 -27.93
CA GLU A 48 6.66 -0.17 -26.57
C GLU A 48 7.96 0.15 -25.81
N LEU A 49 7.85 0.93 -24.73
CA LEU A 49 8.99 1.20 -23.86
C LEU A 49 9.35 -0.06 -23.08
N LYS A 50 10.63 -0.38 -23.04
CA LYS A 50 11.10 -1.44 -22.15
C LYS A 50 10.67 -1.10 -20.72
N PRO A 51 10.10 -2.04 -19.95
CA PRO A 51 9.62 -1.81 -18.60
C PRO A 51 10.65 -1.09 -17.70
N THR A 52 11.92 -1.44 -17.82
CA THR A 52 13.02 -0.82 -17.09
C THR A 52 13.20 0.67 -17.39
N LYS A 53 12.99 1.10 -18.66
CA LYS A 53 13.12 2.50 -19.04
C LYS A 53 11.94 3.33 -18.55
N LEU A 54 10.72 2.82 -18.69
CA LEU A 54 9.52 3.45 -18.13
C LEU A 54 9.68 3.66 -16.61
N GLN A 55 10.21 2.66 -15.93
CA GLN A 55 10.44 2.70 -14.51
C GLN A 55 11.53 3.71 -14.09
N GLN A 56 12.63 3.80 -14.83
CA GLN A 56 13.63 4.85 -14.61
C GLN A 56 13.04 6.25 -14.72
N VAL A 57 12.20 6.47 -15.72
CA VAL A 57 11.49 7.73 -15.92
C VAL A 57 10.55 8.05 -14.76
N MET A 58 9.72 7.09 -14.36
CA MET A 58 8.81 7.25 -13.23
C MET A 58 9.54 7.51 -11.92
N THR A 59 10.66 6.83 -11.71
CA THR A 59 11.55 7.00 -10.57
C THR A 59 12.12 8.41 -10.48
N ALA A 60 12.78 8.87 -11.56
CA ALA A 60 13.37 10.20 -11.60
C ALA A 60 12.31 11.30 -11.43
N PHE A 61 11.16 11.11 -12.05
CA PHE A 61 10.04 12.04 -11.98
C PHE A 61 9.44 12.11 -10.57
N SER A 62 9.16 10.98 -9.92
CA SER A 62 8.60 10.95 -8.57
C SER A 62 9.50 11.61 -7.53
N ALA A 63 10.81 11.35 -7.60
CA ALA A 63 11.77 11.97 -6.71
C ALA A 63 11.83 13.51 -6.89
N ARG A 64 11.74 13.98 -8.13
CA ARG A 64 11.80 15.41 -8.42
C ARG A 64 10.48 16.13 -8.13
N LEU A 65 9.36 15.46 -8.35
CA LEU A 65 8.03 15.98 -8.04
C LEU A 65 7.91 16.41 -6.58
N ALA A 66 8.35 15.55 -5.67
CA ALA A 66 8.34 15.85 -4.24
C ALA A 66 9.22 17.07 -3.90
N LEU A 67 10.42 17.19 -4.52
CA LEU A 67 11.29 18.34 -4.33
C LEU A 67 10.72 19.65 -4.90
N LEU A 68 10.10 19.58 -6.07
CA LEU A 68 9.48 20.76 -6.70
C LEU A 68 8.29 21.26 -5.91
N ARG A 69 7.49 20.35 -5.39
CA ARG A 69 6.35 20.69 -4.53
C ARG A 69 6.79 21.35 -3.22
N GLU A 70 7.82 20.81 -2.57
CA GLU A 70 8.42 21.41 -1.37
C GLU A 70 8.84 22.87 -1.62
N ARG A 71 9.40 23.16 -2.81
CA ARG A 71 9.79 24.52 -3.21
C ARG A 71 8.61 25.41 -3.55
N ALA A 72 7.57 24.85 -4.15
CA ALA A 72 6.39 25.62 -4.59
C ALA A 72 5.38 25.92 -3.47
N GLY A 73 5.52 25.28 -2.30
CA GLY A 73 4.59 25.44 -1.18
C GLY A 73 3.16 24.96 -1.47
N ALA A 74 2.97 24.16 -2.56
CA ALA A 74 1.66 23.68 -2.96
C ALA A 74 1.21 22.52 -2.06
N SER A 75 -0.03 22.52 -1.59
CA SER A 75 -0.56 21.48 -0.69
C SER A 75 -1.12 20.25 -1.41
N ALA A 76 -1.50 20.35 -2.67
CA ALA A 76 -1.98 19.25 -3.50
C ALA A 76 -1.71 19.50 -4.98
N ILE A 77 -1.50 18.44 -5.74
CA ILE A 77 -1.32 18.47 -7.19
C ILE A 77 -2.55 17.84 -7.81
N ASP A 78 -3.26 18.63 -8.60
CA ASP A 78 -4.37 18.12 -9.42
C ASP A 78 -3.79 17.40 -10.63
N LEU A 79 -3.90 16.08 -10.66
CA LEU A 79 -3.37 15.23 -11.72
C LEU A 79 -4.28 15.17 -12.94
N GLU A 80 -5.55 15.55 -12.79
CA GLU A 80 -6.50 15.62 -13.91
C GLU A 80 -7.83 16.26 -13.52
N SER A 81 -8.04 17.50 -13.94
CA SER A 81 -9.32 18.24 -13.89
C SER A 81 -10.20 17.96 -12.64
N GLY A 82 -9.58 17.86 -11.44
CA GLY A 82 -10.27 17.68 -10.16
C GLY A 82 -10.59 16.25 -9.75
N MET A 83 -10.26 15.23 -10.55
CA MET A 83 -10.61 13.84 -10.22
C MET A 83 -9.54 13.06 -9.44
N THR A 84 -8.29 13.40 -9.62
CA THR A 84 -7.18 12.70 -8.97
C THR A 84 -6.24 13.71 -8.34
N HIS A 85 -6.11 13.65 -7.03
CA HIS A 85 -5.22 14.52 -6.28
C HIS A 85 -4.06 13.73 -5.68
N LEU A 86 -2.84 14.23 -5.87
CA LEU A 86 -1.66 13.75 -5.17
C LEU A 86 -1.30 14.71 -4.05
N ASP A 87 -1.31 14.23 -2.83
CA ASP A 87 -0.85 14.95 -1.66
C ASP A 87 0.41 14.30 -1.08
N VAL A 88 1.37 15.10 -0.58
CA VAL A 88 2.56 14.60 0.11
C VAL A 88 2.61 15.23 1.48
N ALA A 89 2.45 14.43 2.50
CA ALA A 89 2.58 14.90 3.87
C ALA A 89 4.01 15.40 4.14
N PRO A 90 4.18 16.46 4.95
CA PRO A 90 5.51 17.03 5.22
C PRO A 90 6.51 16.01 5.74
N GLU A 91 6.08 15.11 6.62
CA GLU A 91 6.90 14.06 7.22
C GLU A 91 7.28 12.94 6.23
N ALA A 92 6.58 12.82 5.13
CA ALA A 92 6.86 11.87 4.05
C ALA A 92 7.60 12.52 2.87
N SER A 93 8.01 13.79 3.00
CA SER A 93 8.85 14.42 1.99
C SER A 93 10.21 13.71 1.90
N PRO A 94 10.82 13.61 0.70
CA PRO A 94 12.10 12.93 0.53
C PRO A 94 13.23 13.49 1.40
N SER A 95 13.29 14.80 1.59
CA SER A 95 14.30 15.46 2.44
C SER A 95 14.12 15.07 3.91
N GLU A 96 12.88 15.05 4.39
CA GLU A 96 12.56 14.66 5.76
C GLU A 96 12.81 13.17 6.00
N LEU A 97 12.40 12.30 5.08
CA LEU A 97 12.69 10.87 5.16
C LEU A 97 14.18 10.56 5.12
N GLN A 98 14.95 11.28 4.30
CA GLN A 98 16.42 11.17 4.32
C GLN A 98 17.05 11.65 5.62
N ARG A 99 16.51 12.71 6.23
CA ARG A 99 16.94 13.18 7.55
C ARG A 99 16.64 12.13 8.61
N GLN A 100 15.41 11.61 8.64
CA GLN A 100 14.97 10.56 9.57
C GLN A 100 15.77 9.27 9.39
N LEU A 101 16.09 8.88 8.15
CA LEU A 101 16.96 7.74 7.86
C LEU A 101 18.32 7.88 8.53
N ARG A 102 18.96 9.07 8.41
CA ARG A 102 20.24 9.33 9.07
C ARG A 102 20.18 9.20 10.58
N ASP A 103 19.13 9.77 11.18
CA ASP A 103 18.94 9.72 12.63
C ASP A 103 18.70 8.28 13.11
N ARG A 104 17.87 7.52 12.38
CA ARG A 104 17.48 6.15 12.75
C ARG A 104 18.55 5.09 12.50
N MET A 105 19.56 5.36 11.68
CA MET A 105 20.70 4.44 11.50
C MET A 105 21.47 4.15 12.79
N HIS A 106 21.24 4.92 13.82
CA HIS A 106 21.85 4.71 15.15
C HIS A 106 20.99 3.86 16.10
N TYR A 107 19.75 3.49 15.70
CA TYR A 107 18.83 2.67 16.50
C TYR A 107 18.87 1.21 16.02
N ASP A 108 18.22 0.34 16.80
CA ASP A 108 18.17 -1.10 16.49
C ASP A 108 17.04 -1.45 15.49
N TYR A 109 16.15 -0.51 15.20
CA TYR A 109 15.03 -0.66 14.27
C TYR A 109 14.93 0.53 13.32
N LEU A 110 14.98 0.25 12.02
CA LEU A 110 14.85 1.28 11.00
C LEU A 110 13.38 1.58 10.64
N GLY A 111 12.60 0.55 10.42
CA GLY A 111 11.22 0.66 9.96
C GLY A 111 11.06 0.40 8.46
N HIS A 112 10.00 -0.34 8.13
CA HIS A 112 9.76 -0.80 6.75
C HIS A 112 9.53 0.34 5.75
N ARG A 113 9.08 1.53 6.18
CA ARG A 113 8.90 2.69 5.30
C ARG A 113 10.17 3.06 4.53
N PHE A 114 11.34 2.90 5.15
CA PHE A 114 12.61 3.21 4.52
C PHE A 114 13.04 2.22 3.43
N LEU A 115 12.36 1.09 3.34
CA LEU A 115 12.55 0.14 2.24
C LEU A 115 11.95 0.64 0.93
N TYR A 116 10.84 1.40 1.00
CA TYR A 116 9.99 1.72 -0.15
C TYR A 116 9.98 3.18 -0.58
N PHE A 117 10.38 4.13 0.30
CA PHE A 117 10.26 5.55 -0.02
C PHE A 117 11.14 5.98 -1.19
N GLU A 118 12.28 5.30 -1.37
CA GLU A 118 13.15 5.55 -2.50
C GLU A 118 12.79 4.68 -3.71
N PRO A 119 13.02 5.24 -4.91
CA PRO A 119 12.62 4.57 -6.15
C PRO A 119 13.24 3.19 -6.36
N GLN A 120 14.49 2.97 -5.91
CA GLN A 120 15.16 1.67 -6.04
C GLN A 120 14.51 0.60 -5.16
N GLY A 121 14.09 0.98 -3.95
CA GLY A 121 13.35 0.08 -3.06
C GLY A 121 11.98 -0.27 -3.62
N ALA A 122 11.23 0.72 -4.13
CA ALA A 122 9.97 0.51 -4.81
C ALA A 122 10.12 -0.44 -6.02
N LEU A 123 11.19 -0.25 -6.82
CA LEU A 123 11.52 -1.12 -7.94
C LEU A 123 11.83 -2.56 -7.52
N ALA A 124 12.64 -2.70 -6.49
CA ALA A 124 12.99 -4.02 -5.97
C ALA A 124 11.74 -4.78 -5.50
N TRP A 125 10.83 -4.08 -4.81
CA TRP A 125 9.55 -4.62 -4.40
C TRP A 125 8.67 -5.06 -5.58
N GLU A 126 8.50 -4.22 -6.59
CA GLU A 126 7.75 -4.56 -7.80
C GLU A 126 8.30 -5.78 -8.53
N ASN A 127 9.63 -5.89 -8.64
CA ASN A 127 10.26 -7.03 -9.25
C ASN A 127 10.03 -8.32 -8.45
N LEU A 128 9.98 -8.24 -7.12
CA LEU A 128 9.60 -9.37 -6.27
C LEU A 128 8.17 -9.81 -6.53
N ILE A 129 7.22 -8.87 -6.58
CA ILE A 129 5.82 -9.17 -6.89
C ILE A 129 5.70 -9.82 -8.29
N ARG A 130 6.33 -9.25 -9.31
CA ARG A 130 6.32 -9.80 -10.68
C ARG A 130 6.96 -11.19 -10.76
N GLY A 131 7.90 -11.47 -9.90
CA GLY A 131 8.52 -12.79 -9.74
C GLY A 131 7.60 -13.85 -9.12
N GLY A 132 6.35 -13.50 -8.80
CA GLY A 132 5.35 -14.42 -8.29
C GLY A 132 5.24 -14.46 -6.77
N TYR A 133 5.88 -13.52 -6.07
CA TYR A 133 5.86 -13.46 -4.61
C TYR A 133 4.46 -13.43 -4.02
N ASP A 134 3.53 -12.75 -4.67
CA ASP A 134 2.22 -12.48 -4.08
C ASP A 134 1.03 -12.84 -4.99
N GLN A 135 1.27 -13.14 -6.26
CA GLN A 135 0.21 -13.08 -7.25
C GLN A 135 -0.86 -14.15 -7.16
N ASN A 136 -0.52 -15.37 -6.80
CA ASN A 136 -1.48 -16.47 -6.90
C ASN A 136 -2.30 -16.69 -5.62
N THR A 137 -1.67 -16.66 -4.45
CA THR A 137 -2.35 -16.96 -3.19
C THR A 137 -3.12 -15.75 -2.66
N TRP A 138 -2.49 -14.59 -2.60
CA TRP A 138 -3.07 -13.38 -2.02
C TRP A 138 -4.15 -12.77 -2.92
N LEU A 139 -3.89 -12.61 -4.22
CA LEU A 139 -4.85 -11.99 -5.14
C LEU A 139 -6.11 -12.84 -5.34
N GLN A 140 -5.97 -14.16 -5.40
CA GLN A 140 -7.12 -15.08 -5.46
C GLN A 140 -7.94 -15.03 -4.17
N GLY A 141 -7.31 -14.88 -3.03
CA GLY A 141 -7.97 -14.69 -1.75
C GLY A 141 -8.80 -13.42 -1.73
N VAL A 142 -8.23 -12.28 -2.15
CA VAL A 142 -8.94 -11.02 -2.27
C VAL A 142 -10.15 -11.14 -3.19
N SER A 143 -10.00 -11.77 -4.36
CA SER A 143 -11.11 -11.95 -5.31
C SER A 143 -12.24 -12.78 -4.74
N ARG A 144 -11.92 -13.90 -4.05
CA ARG A 144 -12.96 -14.73 -3.39
C ARG A 144 -13.67 -13.98 -2.28
N ALA A 145 -12.92 -13.32 -1.41
CA ALA A 145 -13.49 -12.57 -0.30
C ALA A 145 -14.34 -11.39 -0.81
N ALA A 146 -13.88 -10.64 -1.81
CA ALA A 146 -14.64 -9.55 -2.42
C ALA A 146 -15.97 -10.05 -2.99
N THR A 147 -15.95 -11.12 -3.77
CA THR A 147 -17.16 -11.73 -4.33
C THR A 147 -18.14 -12.14 -3.23
N ALA A 148 -17.67 -12.86 -2.21
CA ALA A 148 -18.53 -13.35 -1.12
C ALA A 148 -19.10 -12.19 -0.30
N TRP A 149 -18.30 -11.17 0.01
CA TRP A 149 -18.69 -10.10 0.93
C TRP A 149 -19.51 -8.98 0.27
N LEU A 150 -19.52 -8.93 -1.06
CA LEU A 150 -20.34 -8.02 -1.84
C LEU A 150 -21.61 -8.65 -2.40
N THR A 151 -21.82 -9.96 -2.19
CA THR A 151 -23.03 -10.67 -2.65
C THR A 151 -24.29 -10.04 -2.04
N ARG A 152 -25.25 -9.65 -2.90
CA ARG A 152 -26.53 -9.10 -2.47
C ARG A 152 -27.47 -10.18 -1.89
N GLY A 153 -28.41 -9.76 -1.06
CA GLY A 153 -29.49 -10.60 -0.55
C GLY A 153 -29.32 -11.01 0.90
N ARG A 154 -30.21 -11.92 1.33
CA ARG A 154 -30.23 -12.44 2.69
C ARG A 154 -30.12 -13.95 2.71
N ASN A 155 -29.52 -14.48 3.75
CA ASN A 155 -29.53 -15.89 4.10
C ASN A 155 -30.96 -16.30 4.61
N LYS A 156 -31.19 -17.60 4.78
CA LYS A 156 -32.47 -18.13 5.29
C LYS A 156 -32.80 -17.63 6.70
N ASP A 157 -31.78 -17.33 7.51
CA ASP A 157 -31.91 -16.75 8.85
C ASP A 157 -32.11 -15.23 8.86
N GLY A 158 -32.22 -14.59 7.69
CA GLY A 158 -32.44 -13.16 7.53
C GLY A 158 -31.16 -12.31 7.60
N THR A 159 -29.98 -12.89 7.85
CA THR A 159 -28.69 -12.17 7.82
C THR A 159 -28.33 -11.78 6.38
N ALA A 160 -27.59 -10.67 6.23
CA ALA A 160 -27.09 -10.28 4.92
C ALA A 160 -26.08 -11.32 4.40
N LYS A 161 -26.18 -11.69 3.12
CA LYS A 161 -25.23 -12.59 2.48
C LYS A 161 -23.84 -11.95 2.43
N GLY A 162 -23.77 -10.71 1.96
CA GLY A 162 -22.53 -9.94 1.88
C GLY A 162 -22.52 -8.81 2.91
N PRO A 163 -21.63 -8.85 3.90
CA PRO A 163 -21.56 -7.83 4.94
C PRO A 163 -21.20 -6.44 4.41
N ILE A 164 -20.34 -6.34 3.38
CA ILE A 164 -19.99 -5.06 2.74
C ILE A 164 -21.23 -4.51 2.01
N ALA A 165 -21.90 -5.33 1.18
CA ALA A 165 -23.11 -4.92 0.48
C ALA A 165 -24.19 -4.45 1.45
N SER A 166 -24.33 -5.13 2.60
CA SER A 166 -25.28 -4.74 3.65
C SER A 166 -24.92 -3.41 4.31
N ALA A 167 -23.64 -3.22 4.64
CA ALA A 167 -23.15 -1.97 5.25
C ALA A 167 -23.36 -0.77 4.33
N MET A 168 -23.17 -0.97 3.02
CA MET A 168 -23.41 0.05 1.99
C MET A 168 -24.90 0.27 1.69
N GLY A 169 -25.79 -0.60 2.19
CA GLY A 169 -27.24 -0.52 1.92
C GLY A 169 -27.64 -0.97 0.52
N LEU A 170 -26.80 -1.72 -0.19
CA LEU A 170 -27.08 -2.19 -1.56
C LEU A 170 -28.37 -3.03 -1.62
N GLY A 171 -29.15 -2.83 -2.69
CA GLY A 171 -30.41 -3.52 -2.92
C GLY A 171 -31.60 -3.02 -2.10
N ARG A 172 -31.45 -1.90 -1.40
CA ARG A 172 -32.55 -1.21 -0.70
C ARG A 172 -32.80 0.13 -1.41
N ARG A 173 -33.81 0.19 -2.27
CA ARG A 173 -34.12 1.40 -3.05
C ARG A 173 -34.04 2.67 -2.19
N GLY A 174 -33.26 3.65 -2.65
CA GLY A 174 -33.08 4.95 -2.02
C GLY A 174 -32.35 4.92 -0.66
N ARG A 175 -31.61 3.85 -0.35
CA ARG A 175 -30.84 3.72 0.89
C ARG A 175 -29.37 3.37 0.66
N THR A 176 -28.91 3.42 -0.59
CA THR A 176 -27.48 3.24 -0.89
C THR A 176 -26.69 4.40 -0.31
N ARG A 177 -25.68 4.07 0.47
CA ARG A 177 -24.82 5.03 1.15
C ARG A 177 -23.66 5.44 0.28
N GLY A 178 -23.15 6.66 0.48
CA GLY A 178 -21.84 7.04 -0.02
C GLY A 178 -20.73 6.16 0.59
N LEU A 179 -19.68 5.91 -0.18
CA LEU A 179 -18.60 5.02 0.23
C LEU A 179 -17.25 5.69 0.11
N ASP A 180 -16.53 5.78 1.24
CA ASP A 180 -15.08 6.04 1.27
C ASP A 180 -14.32 4.71 1.36
N VAL A 181 -13.50 4.42 0.35
CA VAL A 181 -12.50 3.35 0.42
C VAL A 181 -11.15 4.00 0.75
N VAL A 182 -10.53 3.56 1.85
CA VAL A 182 -9.22 4.04 2.28
C VAL A 182 -8.26 2.86 2.31
N SER A 183 -7.23 2.85 1.48
CA SER A 183 -6.23 1.78 1.45
C SER A 183 -4.90 2.25 2.04
N LEU A 184 -4.40 1.53 3.03
CA LEU A 184 -3.11 1.75 3.68
C LEU A 184 -2.06 0.78 3.13
N GLY A 185 -1.03 1.30 2.49
CA GLY A 185 0.02 0.50 1.86
C GLY A 185 -0.45 -0.27 0.61
N PRO A 186 -1.14 0.38 -0.36
CA PRO A 186 -1.68 -0.31 -1.53
C PRO A 186 -0.61 -0.91 -2.46
N GLY A 187 0.67 -0.53 -2.29
CA GLY A 187 1.70 -0.90 -3.24
C GLY A 187 1.36 -0.41 -4.65
N GLU A 188 1.28 -1.31 -5.64
CA GLU A 188 0.89 -0.96 -7.01
C GLU A 188 -0.64 -0.98 -7.26
N GLY A 189 -1.45 -1.27 -6.25
CA GLY A 189 -2.92 -1.16 -6.28
C GLY A 189 -3.65 -2.34 -6.92
N GLY A 190 -2.99 -3.46 -7.18
CA GLY A 190 -3.62 -4.60 -7.85
C GLY A 190 -4.77 -5.22 -7.08
N LYS A 191 -4.69 -5.29 -5.76
CA LYS A 191 -5.74 -5.80 -4.86
C LYS A 191 -6.93 -4.86 -4.77
N GLU A 192 -6.64 -3.56 -4.69
CA GLU A 192 -7.64 -2.49 -4.67
C GLU A 192 -8.49 -2.51 -5.93
N VAL A 193 -7.88 -2.72 -7.10
CA VAL A 193 -8.59 -2.85 -8.38
C VAL A 193 -9.61 -3.97 -8.34
N VAL A 194 -9.22 -5.16 -7.86
CA VAL A 194 -10.14 -6.31 -7.73
C VAL A 194 -11.33 -6.00 -6.83
N ILE A 195 -11.08 -5.33 -5.69
CA ILE A 195 -12.14 -4.94 -4.75
C ILE A 195 -13.07 -3.89 -5.37
N LEU A 196 -12.48 -2.87 -6.04
CA LEU A 196 -13.26 -1.79 -6.66
C LEU A 196 -14.11 -2.29 -7.82
N ASP A 197 -13.60 -3.22 -8.63
CA ASP A 197 -14.39 -3.86 -9.70
C ASP A 197 -15.55 -4.65 -9.11
N ALA A 198 -15.34 -5.43 -8.06
CA ALA A 198 -16.40 -6.15 -7.37
C ALA A 198 -17.45 -5.20 -6.73
N ILE A 199 -17.01 -4.07 -6.17
CA ILE A 199 -17.91 -3.01 -5.68
C ILE A 199 -18.74 -2.45 -6.84
N ALA A 200 -18.12 -2.12 -7.97
CA ALA A 200 -18.78 -1.57 -9.14
C ALA A 200 -19.85 -2.52 -9.71
N GLU A 201 -19.55 -3.82 -9.77
CA GLU A 201 -20.51 -4.84 -10.17
C GLU A 201 -21.69 -4.92 -9.20
N ALA A 202 -21.41 -4.89 -7.89
CA ALA A 202 -22.46 -4.93 -6.88
C ALA A 202 -23.36 -3.68 -6.89
N GLU A 203 -22.87 -2.53 -7.32
CA GLU A 203 -23.59 -1.26 -7.40
C GLU A 203 -24.30 -1.01 -8.73
N ALA A 204 -24.14 -1.86 -9.73
CA ALA A 204 -24.56 -1.59 -11.11
C ALA A 204 -26.04 -1.15 -11.23
N ASP A 205 -26.96 -1.72 -10.42
CA ASP A 205 -28.39 -1.38 -10.44
C ASP A 205 -28.80 -0.28 -9.44
N ASP A 206 -27.93 0.09 -8.52
CA ASP A 206 -28.22 1.03 -7.44
C ASP A 206 -26.92 1.77 -7.01
N PRO A 207 -26.41 2.67 -7.88
CA PRO A 207 -25.15 3.33 -7.64
C PRO A 207 -25.23 4.24 -6.41
N PRO A 208 -24.15 4.35 -5.63
CA PRO A 208 -24.09 5.23 -4.47
C PRO A 208 -24.20 6.71 -4.90
N PRO A 209 -24.62 7.59 -3.99
CA PRO A 209 -24.65 9.02 -4.26
C PRO A 209 -23.24 9.57 -4.59
N TRP A 210 -22.21 8.97 -4.00
CA TRP A 210 -20.81 9.26 -4.29
C TRP A 210 -19.90 8.09 -3.85
N ARG A 211 -18.72 8.01 -4.43
CA ARG A 211 -17.65 7.10 -4.04
C ARG A 211 -16.33 7.83 -4.03
N SER A 212 -15.52 7.62 -3.02
CA SER A 212 -14.13 8.06 -3.02
C SER A 212 -13.17 6.91 -2.79
N LEU A 213 -11.95 7.09 -3.28
CA LEU A 213 -10.83 6.21 -3.01
C LEU A 213 -9.66 7.05 -2.51
N THR A 214 -9.17 6.73 -1.33
CA THR A 214 -7.94 7.31 -0.78
C THR A 214 -6.89 6.24 -0.65
N LEU A 215 -5.78 6.41 -1.37
CA LEU A 215 -4.62 5.53 -1.35
C LEU A 215 -3.52 6.20 -0.53
N VAL A 216 -2.99 5.51 0.47
CA VAL A 216 -1.98 6.06 1.38
C VAL A 216 -0.74 5.18 1.37
N ASP A 217 0.39 5.71 0.93
CA ASP A 217 1.66 5.00 0.89
C ASP A 217 2.83 5.97 1.09
N VAL A 218 3.94 5.51 1.62
CA VAL A 218 5.16 6.30 1.75
C VAL A 218 5.93 6.40 0.43
N SER A 219 5.67 5.49 -0.49
CA SER A 219 6.30 5.43 -1.81
C SER A 219 5.49 6.16 -2.87
N ILE A 220 5.93 7.34 -3.27
CA ILE A 220 5.29 8.12 -4.35
C ILE A 220 5.22 7.29 -5.65
N SER A 221 6.25 6.51 -5.96
CA SER A 221 6.30 5.69 -7.18
C SER A 221 5.21 4.63 -7.21
N LEU A 222 5.03 3.90 -6.12
CA LEU A 222 3.98 2.89 -5.98
C LEU A 222 2.60 3.56 -5.95
N LEU A 223 2.47 4.64 -5.21
CA LEU A 223 1.22 5.39 -5.04
C LEU A 223 0.65 5.92 -6.36
N ILE A 224 1.50 6.50 -7.23
CA ILE A 224 1.09 6.95 -8.56
C ILE A 224 0.55 5.78 -9.39
N ARG A 225 1.21 4.62 -9.33
CA ARG A 225 0.73 3.41 -10.04
C ARG A 225 -0.59 2.91 -9.52
N ALA A 226 -0.74 2.85 -8.20
CA ALA A 226 -1.99 2.46 -7.56
C ALA A 226 -3.13 3.41 -7.96
N ALA A 227 -2.89 4.72 -7.96
CA ALA A 227 -3.88 5.72 -8.38
C ALA A 227 -4.28 5.55 -9.84
N LEU A 228 -3.32 5.31 -10.74
CA LEU A 228 -3.59 5.04 -12.15
C LEU A 228 -4.37 3.74 -12.39
N ALA A 229 -4.03 2.69 -11.65
CA ALA A 229 -4.73 1.42 -11.75
C ALA A 229 -6.18 1.55 -11.26
N ALA A 230 -6.37 2.14 -10.09
CA ALA A 230 -7.67 2.32 -9.46
C ALA A 230 -8.61 3.28 -10.20
N ARG A 231 -8.05 4.31 -10.85
CA ARG A 231 -8.82 5.29 -11.62
C ARG A 231 -9.73 4.67 -12.67
N ARG A 232 -9.30 3.58 -13.30
CA ARG A 232 -10.10 2.89 -14.32
C ARG A 232 -11.39 2.32 -13.73
N CYS A 233 -11.34 1.84 -12.50
CA CYS A 233 -12.50 1.27 -11.82
C CYS A 233 -13.49 2.36 -11.37
N VAL A 234 -13.00 3.59 -11.17
CA VAL A 234 -13.82 4.73 -10.73
C VAL A 234 -14.33 5.56 -11.92
N ALA A 235 -13.71 5.45 -13.10
CA ALA A 235 -14.04 6.23 -14.29
C ALA A 235 -15.45 5.96 -14.86
N ASN A 236 -16.09 4.87 -14.49
CA ASN A 236 -17.46 4.53 -14.92
C ASN A 236 -18.54 5.28 -14.13
N LEU A 237 -18.18 5.99 -13.07
CA LEU A 237 -19.10 6.86 -12.32
C LEU A 237 -19.07 8.29 -12.89
N PRO A 238 -20.19 9.02 -12.82
CA PRO A 238 -20.19 10.44 -13.18
C PRO A 238 -19.11 11.19 -12.39
N PHE A 239 -18.40 12.09 -13.06
CA PHE A 239 -17.30 12.89 -12.50
C PHE A 239 -17.62 13.52 -11.13
N GLU A 240 -18.80 14.06 -10.98
CA GLU A 240 -19.29 14.71 -9.76
C GLU A 240 -19.45 13.78 -8.56
N ARG A 241 -19.34 12.47 -8.78
CA ARG A 241 -19.62 11.43 -7.78
C ARG A 241 -18.45 10.50 -7.49
N SER A 242 -17.32 10.69 -8.16
CA SER A 242 -16.13 9.87 -7.97
C SER A 242 -14.91 10.72 -7.65
N HIS A 243 -14.13 10.31 -6.67
CA HIS A 243 -12.95 11.04 -6.23
C HIS A 243 -11.82 10.07 -5.90
N VAL A 244 -10.62 10.33 -6.44
CA VAL A 244 -9.42 9.56 -6.11
C VAL A 244 -8.41 10.50 -5.48
N MET A 245 -7.98 10.19 -4.28
CA MET A 245 -6.92 10.89 -3.56
C MET A 245 -5.75 9.95 -3.31
N ALA A 246 -4.58 10.34 -3.76
CA ALA A 246 -3.32 9.68 -3.50
C ALA A 246 -2.55 10.48 -2.45
N VAL A 247 -2.24 9.88 -1.31
CA VAL A 247 -1.58 10.55 -0.18
C VAL A 247 -0.24 9.87 0.10
N CYS A 248 0.84 10.58 -0.19
CA CYS A 248 2.16 10.14 0.25
C CYS A 248 2.33 10.51 1.74
N ALA A 249 2.16 9.53 2.61
CA ALA A 249 2.25 9.70 4.06
C ALA A 249 2.73 8.43 4.75
N ASP A 250 3.30 8.60 5.93
CA ASP A 250 3.59 7.50 6.83
C ASP A 250 2.36 7.21 7.69
N PHE A 251 1.57 6.23 7.29
CA PHE A 251 0.36 5.85 8.02
C PHE A 251 0.63 5.14 9.35
N GLU A 252 1.85 4.67 9.60
CA GLU A 252 2.21 4.01 10.84
C GLU A 252 2.60 5.02 11.93
N GLU A 253 3.54 5.91 11.65
CA GLU A 253 4.07 6.85 12.64
C GLU A 253 3.57 8.29 12.41
N GLY A 254 3.31 8.69 11.15
CA GLY A 254 2.89 10.04 10.80
C GLY A 254 1.44 10.38 11.17
N PRO A 255 1.06 11.65 11.11
CA PRO A 255 -0.33 12.06 11.28
C PRO A 255 -1.19 11.63 10.09
N LEU A 256 -2.49 11.43 10.35
CA LEU A 256 -3.46 11.06 9.31
C LEU A 256 -4.36 12.26 8.94
N ASP A 257 -3.76 13.43 8.73
CA ASP A 257 -4.51 14.68 8.46
C ASP A 257 -5.41 14.61 7.22
N PHE A 258 -5.09 13.73 6.29
CA PHE A 258 -5.93 13.48 5.12
C PHE A 258 -7.34 12.99 5.51
N ALA A 259 -7.48 12.29 6.65
CA ALA A 259 -8.76 11.75 7.09
C ALA A 259 -9.83 12.83 7.26
N ARG A 260 -9.45 14.05 7.64
CA ARG A 260 -10.36 15.20 7.77
C ARG A 260 -10.91 15.68 6.42
N ARG A 261 -10.33 15.24 5.31
CA ARG A 261 -10.73 15.61 3.94
C ARG A 261 -11.56 14.53 3.25
N LEU A 262 -11.76 13.39 3.90
CA LEU A 262 -12.61 12.33 3.37
C LEU A 262 -14.02 12.87 3.15
N PRO A 263 -14.68 12.55 2.01
CA PRO A 263 -16.04 12.96 1.77
C PRO A 263 -17.01 12.58 2.90
N SER A 264 -16.82 11.42 3.51
CA SER A 264 -17.65 10.97 4.64
C SER A 264 -17.57 11.88 5.88
N GLU A 265 -16.53 12.72 6.03
CA GLU A 265 -16.49 13.72 7.11
C GLU A 265 -17.55 14.83 6.97
N ARG A 266 -18.10 14.99 5.76
CA ARG A 266 -19.15 15.96 5.45
C ARG A 266 -20.56 15.37 5.49
N HIS A 267 -20.66 14.07 5.77
CA HIS A 267 -21.88 13.31 5.78
C HIS A 267 -22.07 12.60 7.11
N ASP A 268 -23.32 12.39 7.50
CA ASP A 268 -23.64 11.62 8.70
C ASP A 268 -23.36 10.10 8.50
N GLU A 269 -23.34 9.37 9.61
CA GLU A 269 -23.08 7.94 9.62
C GLU A 269 -24.22 7.12 8.97
N GLU A 270 -25.43 7.69 8.83
CA GLU A 270 -26.54 6.99 8.17
C GLU A 270 -26.39 7.05 6.66
N SER A 271 -25.85 8.14 6.12
CA SER A 271 -25.72 8.40 4.70
C SER A 271 -24.38 7.95 4.10
N SER A 272 -23.39 7.61 4.93
CA SER A 272 -22.04 7.23 4.47
C SER A 272 -21.45 6.06 5.24
N ARG A 273 -20.47 5.36 4.61
CA ARG A 273 -19.66 4.32 5.23
C ARG A 273 -18.22 4.42 4.74
N ARG A 274 -17.30 3.95 5.58
CA ARG A 274 -15.90 3.73 5.21
C ARG A 274 -15.59 2.25 5.14
N LEU A 275 -14.72 1.91 4.19
CA LEU A 275 -14.05 0.63 4.09
C LEU A 275 -12.54 0.88 4.11
N VAL A 276 -11.91 0.59 5.24
CA VAL A 276 -10.45 0.71 5.37
C VAL A 276 -9.81 -0.61 4.98
N LEU A 277 -8.89 -0.57 4.03
CA LEU A 277 -8.16 -1.73 3.52
C LEU A 277 -6.73 -1.72 4.08
N VAL A 278 -6.32 -2.83 4.69
CA VAL A 278 -4.97 -3.07 5.22
C VAL A 278 -4.51 -4.41 4.68
N LEU A 279 -4.09 -4.42 3.41
CA LEU A 279 -3.84 -5.64 2.63
C LEU A 279 -2.33 -5.91 2.49
N GLY A 280 -1.95 -7.11 2.01
CA GLY A 280 -0.56 -7.45 1.75
C GLY A 280 0.30 -7.67 3.00
N ASN A 281 -0.29 -8.17 4.08
CA ASN A 281 0.36 -8.31 5.39
C ASN A 281 0.87 -6.98 6.00
N VAL A 282 0.35 -5.84 5.55
CA VAL A 282 0.72 -4.52 6.08
C VAL A 282 0.54 -4.48 7.60
N PHE A 283 -0.56 -5.05 8.11
CA PHE A 283 -0.80 -5.19 9.55
C PHE A 283 0.29 -6.00 10.27
N GLY A 284 0.81 -7.05 9.64
CA GLY A 284 1.92 -7.86 10.16
C GLY A 284 3.29 -7.19 10.08
N ASN A 285 3.39 -6.07 9.35
CA ASN A 285 4.65 -5.35 9.16
C ASN A 285 4.77 -4.12 10.08
N VAL A 286 3.69 -3.65 10.70
CA VAL A 286 3.75 -2.51 11.64
C VAL A 286 4.57 -2.86 12.88
N ARG A 287 5.25 -1.88 13.46
CA ARG A 287 6.08 -2.10 14.64
C ARG A 287 5.26 -2.49 15.86
N HIS A 288 4.16 -1.74 16.11
CA HIS A 288 3.32 -1.92 17.29
C HIS A 288 1.83 -1.97 16.89
N GLU A 289 1.26 -3.18 16.90
CA GLU A 289 -0.13 -3.41 16.49
C GLU A 289 -1.13 -2.64 17.35
N ASP A 290 -0.91 -2.61 18.69
CA ASP A 290 -1.81 -1.89 19.61
C ASP A 290 -1.85 -0.39 19.32
N THR A 291 -0.68 0.21 19.08
CA THR A 291 -0.58 1.63 18.72
C THR A 291 -1.25 1.88 17.36
N PHE A 292 -1.02 1.02 16.39
CA PHE A 292 -1.61 1.14 15.06
C PHE A 292 -3.14 1.06 15.12
N VAL A 293 -3.69 0.09 15.84
CA VAL A 293 -5.15 -0.03 15.97
C VAL A 293 -5.74 1.16 16.72
N ARG A 294 -5.19 1.51 17.88
CA ARG A 294 -5.76 2.58 18.73
C ARG A 294 -5.61 3.98 18.13
N GLN A 295 -4.47 4.27 17.50
CA GLN A 295 -4.17 5.63 17.05
C GLN A 295 -4.47 5.84 15.56
N LYS A 296 -4.47 4.78 14.74
CA LYS A 296 -4.65 4.89 13.30
C LYS A 296 -5.98 4.32 12.84
N LEU A 297 -6.26 3.04 13.07
CA LEU A 297 -7.52 2.45 12.64
C LEU A 297 -8.72 3.06 13.35
N ASN A 298 -8.64 3.26 14.67
CA ASN A 298 -9.72 3.90 15.42
C ASN A 298 -9.94 5.37 15.03
N PHE A 299 -8.89 6.06 14.58
CA PHE A 299 -9.03 7.42 14.06
C PHE A 299 -9.65 7.46 12.66
N LEU A 300 -9.36 6.46 11.83
CA LEU A 300 -9.90 6.36 10.48
C LEU A 300 -11.33 5.82 10.43
N THR A 301 -11.81 5.18 11.50
CA THR A 301 -13.11 4.49 11.50
C THR A 301 -14.06 5.09 12.52
N ARG A 302 -15.33 5.17 12.14
CA ARG A 302 -16.47 5.52 13.00
C ARG A 302 -17.27 4.25 13.32
N PRO A 303 -18.13 4.24 14.34
CA PRO A 303 -19.02 3.12 14.57
C PRO A 303 -19.78 2.71 13.31
N GLY A 304 -19.79 1.40 13.02
CA GLY A 304 -20.41 0.83 11.83
C GLY A 304 -19.54 0.82 10.57
N ASP A 305 -18.40 1.51 10.53
CA ASP A 305 -17.44 1.42 9.43
C ASP A 305 -16.75 0.05 9.41
N LEU A 306 -16.21 -0.31 8.25
CA LEU A 306 -15.59 -1.61 8.00
C LEU A 306 -14.08 -1.49 7.86
N VAL A 307 -13.37 -2.51 8.35
CA VAL A 307 -11.94 -2.68 8.12
C VAL A 307 -11.71 -4.07 7.54
N TRP A 308 -10.99 -4.14 6.44
CA TRP A 308 -10.56 -5.39 5.83
C TRP A 308 -9.05 -5.56 6.02
N ILE A 309 -8.66 -6.51 6.85
CA ILE A 309 -7.26 -6.84 7.12
C ILE A 309 -6.90 -8.14 6.40
N GLU A 310 -5.75 -8.17 5.74
CA GLU A 310 -5.15 -9.35 5.15
C GLU A 310 -3.84 -9.65 5.88
N VAL A 311 -3.72 -10.86 6.44
CA VAL A 311 -2.58 -11.25 7.27
C VAL A 311 -2.06 -12.63 6.92
N GLY A 312 -0.75 -12.83 7.12
CA GLY A 312 -0.15 -14.15 7.10
C GLY A 312 -0.49 -14.94 8.36
N LEU A 313 -0.85 -16.21 8.19
CA LEU A 313 -1.15 -17.12 9.29
C LEU A 313 0.09 -17.89 9.77
N ARG A 314 0.09 -18.21 11.05
CA ARG A 314 1.06 -19.08 11.68
C ARG A 314 0.93 -20.49 11.12
N ALA A 315 2.05 -21.13 10.81
CA ALA A 315 2.12 -22.56 10.55
C ALA A 315 2.48 -23.32 11.83
N GLU A 316 2.06 -24.58 11.91
CA GLU A 316 2.45 -25.48 13.03
C GLU A 316 3.97 -25.60 13.16
N ARG A 317 4.67 -25.65 12.03
CA ARG A 317 6.13 -25.55 11.98
C ARG A 317 6.51 -24.19 11.44
N VAL A 318 7.41 -23.52 12.15
CA VAL A 318 8.00 -22.27 11.67
C VAL A 318 8.83 -22.58 10.43
N GLU A 319 8.24 -22.33 9.26
CA GLU A 319 8.94 -22.40 7.98
C GLU A 319 9.11 -20.98 7.49
N LEU A 320 10.35 -20.58 7.23
CA LEU A 320 10.63 -19.38 6.45
C LEU A 320 9.98 -19.57 5.07
N ASP A 321 9.09 -18.65 4.74
CA ASP A 321 8.59 -18.51 3.38
C ASP A 321 9.81 -18.50 2.42
N PRO A 322 9.79 -19.28 1.33
CA PRO A 322 10.89 -19.31 0.36
C PRO A 322 11.35 -17.91 -0.08
N VAL A 323 10.42 -16.96 -0.10
CA VAL A 323 10.72 -15.55 -0.38
C VAL A 323 11.68 -14.93 0.62
N TYR A 324 11.66 -15.35 1.85
CA TYR A 324 12.54 -14.83 2.90
C TYR A 324 13.80 -15.67 3.12
N ARG A 325 13.96 -16.77 2.40
CA ARG A 325 15.21 -17.54 2.42
C ARG A 325 16.26 -16.75 1.66
N LEU A 326 17.19 -16.18 2.41
CA LEU A 326 18.38 -15.54 1.85
C LEU A 326 19.49 -16.55 1.84
N THR A 327 19.88 -16.99 0.67
CA THR A 327 21.16 -17.70 0.50
C THR A 327 22.31 -16.70 0.59
N GLN A 328 23.46 -17.15 1.05
CA GLN A 328 24.67 -16.31 0.94
C GLN A 328 24.94 -15.96 -0.52
N PRO A 329 25.54 -14.78 -0.81
CA PRO A 329 25.87 -14.41 -2.19
C PRO A 329 26.68 -15.55 -2.82
N SER A 330 26.11 -16.16 -3.82
CA SER A 330 26.77 -17.18 -4.63
C SER A 330 26.83 -16.67 -6.06
N GLU A 331 27.71 -17.23 -6.87
CA GLU A 331 27.78 -16.93 -8.31
C GLU A 331 26.45 -17.22 -9.06
N THR A 332 25.52 -17.88 -8.39
CA THR A 332 24.21 -18.28 -8.90
C THR A 332 23.04 -17.58 -8.22
N GLU A 333 23.24 -16.37 -7.70
CA GLU A 333 22.16 -15.59 -7.06
C GLU A 333 20.97 -15.41 -8.02
N THR A 334 19.79 -15.77 -7.57
CA THR A 334 18.57 -15.60 -8.36
C THR A 334 18.16 -14.12 -8.42
N ALA A 335 17.39 -13.73 -9.45
CA ALA A 335 16.87 -12.38 -9.57
C ALA A 335 15.99 -11.98 -8.35
N ALA A 336 15.29 -12.93 -7.75
CA ALA A 336 14.47 -12.69 -6.57
C ALA A 336 15.36 -12.39 -5.33
N GLU A 337 16.45 -13.11 -5.17
CA GLU A 337 17.42 -12.88 -4.09
C GLU A 337 18.12 -11.53 -4.24
N ALA A 338 18.54 -11.18 -5.46
CA ALA A 338 19.14 -9.89 -5.77
C ALA A 338 18.18 -8.73 -5.46
N ASN A 339 16.90 -8.82 -5.86
CA ASN A 339 15.89 -7.81 -5.55
C ASN A 339 15.61 -7.70 -4.04
N ARG A 340 15.57 -8.83 -3.34
CA ARG A 340 15.38 -8.84 -1.90
C ARG A 340 16.56 -8.20 -1.16
N ARG A 341 17.76 -8.49 -1.60
CA ARG A 341 18.97 -7.85 -1.08
C ARG A 341 18.96 -6.35 -1.34
N LEU A 342 18.62 -5.92 -2.56
CA LEU A 342 18.47 -4.51 -2.91
C LEU A 342 17.43 -3.81 -2.04
N LEU A 343 16.31 -4.47 -1.75
CA LEU A 343 15.26 -3.93 -0.88
C LEU A 343 15.76 -3.76 0.56
N LEU A 344 16.33 -4.81 1.16
CA LEU A 344 16.69 -4.81 2.58
C LEU A 344 18.00 -4.08 2.87
N GLU A 345 19.05 -4.28 2.09
CA GLU A 345 20.33 -3.58 2.29
C GLU A 345 20.32 -2.16 1.72
N GLY A 346 19.46 -1.89 0.73
CA GLY A 346 19.46 -0.64 -0.04
C GLY A 346 19.49 0.63 0.79
N PRO A 347 18.61 0.81 1.80
CA PRO A 347 18.63 2.01 2.64
C PRO A 347 19.96 2.24 3.35
N TYR A 348 20.53 1.17 3.90
CA TYR A 348 21.83 1.24 4.60
C TYR A 348 22.98 1.57 3.64
N ARG A 349 23.03 0.92 2.48
CA ARG A 349 24.06 1.16 1.47
C ARG A 349 24.03 2.59 0.93
N ARG A 350 22.84 3.15 0.72
CA ARG A 350 22.69 4.54 0.29
C ARG A 350 23.12 5.53 1.37
N TRP A 351 22.79 5.23 2.62
CA TRP A 351 23.24 6.02 3.75
C TRP A 351 24.79 6.05 3.87
N GLU A 352 25.46 4.89 3.73
CA GLU A 352 26.92 4.82 3.71
C GLU A 352 27.52 5.64 2.56
N ALA A 353 26.96 5.48 1.36
CA ALA A 353 27.42 6.21 0.17
C ALA A 353 27.25 7.73 0.33
N ALA A 354 26.14 8.19 0.90
CA ALA A 354 25.88 9.61 1.14
C ALA A 354 26.88 10.22 2.15
N LEU A 355 27.43 9.41 3.05
CA LEU A 355 28.46 9.84 4.02
C LEU A 355 29.88 9.63 3.52
N GLY A 356 30.08 9.14 2.30
CA GLY A 356 31.41 8.79 1.77
C GLY A 356 32.08 7.66 2.54
N ARG A 357 31.34 6.83 3.24
CA ARG A 357 31.87 5.69 4.00
C ARG A 357 32.22 4.53 3.07
N ARG A 358 33.19 3.73 3.45
CA ARG A 358 33.42 2.45 2.79
C ARG A 358 32.28 1.50 3.12
N PRO A 359 31.83 0.68 2.14
CA PRO A 359 30.79 -0.31 2.40
C PRO A 359 31.15 -1.18 3.60
N ALA A 360 30.24 -1.26 4.56
CA ALA A 360 30.38 -2.17 5.70
C ALA A 360 30.20 -3.61 5.25
N ASP A 361 30.78 -4.53 6.01
CA ASP A 361 30.50 -5.95 5.87
C ASP A 361 29.17 -6.24 6.54
N ILE A 362 28.16 -6.59 5.71
CA ILE A 362 26.77 -6.79 6.14
C ILE A 362 26.36 -8.23 5.86
N GLU A 363 25.78 -8.86 6.86
CA GLU A 363 25.08 -10.13 6.74
C GLU A 363 23.59 -9.90 6.94
N LEU A 364 22.76 -10.39 5.99
CA LEU A 364 21.31 -10.44 6.18
C LEU A 364 20.94 -11.68 6.95
N ARG A 365 20.23 -11.51 8.07
CA ARG A 365 19.71 -12.61 8.88
C ARG A 365 18.21 -12.48 9.08
N VAL A 366 17.53 -13.62 9.13
CA VAL A 366 16.12 -13.69 9.51
C VAL A 366 16.00 -14.49 10.78
N TRP A 367 15.45 -13.86 11.79
CA TRP A 367 15.19 -14.47 13.08
C TRP A 367 13.71 -14.73 13.27
N VAL A 368 13.37 -15.80 13.93
CA VAL A 368 12.02 -16.02 14.43
C VAL A 368 12.00 -15.67 15.91
N ARG A 369 11.11 -14.76 16.28
CA ARG A 369 10.90 -14.35 17.67
C ARG A 369 9.45 -14.59 18.04
N GLU A 370 9.22 -15.42 19.08
CA GLU A 370 7.89 -15.74 19.60
C GLU A 370 7.50 -14.85 20.78
N ASP A 371 8.48 -14.37 21.54
CA ASP A 371 8.31 -13.63 22.79
C ASP A 371 8.74 -12.15 22.66
N ASP A 372 8.72 -11.60 21.46
CA ASP A 372 9.11 -10.22 21.28
C ASP A 372 8.04 -9.27 21.85
N GLU A 373 8.46 -8.23 22.57
CA GLU A 373 7.59 -7.16 23.05
C GLU A 373 6.77 -6.51 21.92
N SER A 374 7.23 -6.64 20.69
CA SER A 374 6.50 -6.22 19.48
C SER A 374 5.34 -7.14 19.10
N ALA A 375 5.25 -8.36 19.63
CA ALA A 375 4.19 -9.32 19.32
C ALA A 375 3.17 -9.37 20.48
N THR A 376 2.28 -8.38 20.52
CA THR A 376 1.27 -8.26 21.59
C THR A 376 0.10 -9.22 21.46
N ILE A 377 0.01 -9.93 20.32
CA ILE A 377 -1.11 -10.84 20.01
C ILE A 377 -0.68 -12.28 20.30
N THR A 378 -1.41 -12.90 21.23
CA THR A 378 -1.13 -14.27 21.68
C THR A 378 -1.08 -15.26 20.51
N GLY A 379 -0.06 -16.10 20.49
CA GLY A 379 0.15 -17.13 19.49
C GLY A 379 0.81 -16.65 18.20
N SER A 380 1.07 -15.35 18.06
CA SER A 380 1.82 -14.82 16.92
C SER A 380 3.33 -15.01 17.09
N TYR A 381 4.05 -14.97 15.97
CA TYR A 381 5.51 -14.86 15.95
C TYR A 381 5.97 -13.89 14.86
N ASN A 382 7.18 -13.35 15.04
CA ASN A 382 7.78 -12.41 14.11
C ASN A 382 8.94 -13.05 13.34
N PHE A 383 8.95 -12.83 12.02
CA PHE A 383 10.18 -12.85 11.26
C PHE A 383 10.82 -11.47 11.32
N CYS A 384 11.95 -11.37 11.97
CA CYS A 384 12.75 -10.14 12.03
C CYS A 384 13.85 -10.21 10.97
N HIS A 385 13.83 -9.27 10.04
CA HIS A 385 14.81 -9.17 8.96
C HIS A 385 15.89 -8.18 9.39
N ASP A 386 17.05 -8.69 9.78
CA ASP A 386 18.13 -7.91 10.36
C ASP A 386 19.32 -7.75 9.40
N LEU A 387 19.86 -6.55 9.35
CA LEU A 387 21.24 -6.31 8.88
C LEU A 387 22.18 -6.47 10.06
N VAL A 388 23.04 -7.47 10.00
CA VAL A 388 24.08 -7.67 10.99
C VAL A 388 25.36 -6.97 10.51
N LEU A 389 25.74 -5.92 11.20
CA LEU A 389 26.93 -5.13 10.94
C LEU A 389 28.10 -5.77 11.71
N THR A 390 28.84 -6.67 11.05
CA THR A 390 29.85 -7.52 11.69
C THR A 390 30.94 -6.72 12.37
N ASN A 391 31.38 -5.65 11.73
CA ASN A 391 32.44 -4.78 12.26
C ASN A 391 32.00 -3.92 13.46
N GLU A 392 30.68 -3.60 13.55
CA GLU A 392 30.12 -2.78 14.63
C GLU A 392 29.53 -3.63 15.77
N ARG A 393 29.47 -4.96 15.61
CA ARG A 393 28.81 -5.88 16.54
C ARG A 393 27.36 -5.48 16.84
N ARG A 394 26.65 -4.98 15.83
CA ARG A 394 25.32 -4.43 15.94
C ARG A 394 24.39 -5.07 14.91
N SER A 395 23.13 -5.21 15.28
CA SER A 395 22.05 -5.61 14.38
C SER A 395 21.06 -4.46 14.21
N LEU A 396 20.55 -4.31 12.99
CA LEU A 396 19.54 -3.31 12.63
C LEU A 396 18.35 -4.03 11.99
N THR A 397 17.22 -4.05 12.68
CA THR A 397 16.00 -4.65 12.14
C THR A 397 15.39 -3.74 11.07
N MET A 398 15.26 -4.25 9.86
CA MET A 398 14.75 -3.54 8.70
C MET A 398 13.24 -3.73 8.53
N LEU A 399 12.74 -4.91 8.87
CA LEU A 399 11.36 -5.31 8.64
C LEU A 399 10.93 -6.34 9.66
N TYR A 400 9.73 -6.15 10.21
CA TYR A 400 8.95 -7.19 10.84
C TYR A 400 8.00 -7.83 9.84
N SER A 401 7.79 -9.14 9.94
CA SER A 401 6.77 -9.85 9.18
C SER A 401 6.10 -10.88 10.08
N ARG A 402 4.99 -10.49 10.72
CA ARG A 402 4.28 -11.33 11.69
C ARG A 402 3.41 -12.36 11.02
N ARG A 403 3.27 -13.47 11.74
CA ARG A 403 2.32 -14.53 11.42
C ARG A 403 1.44 -14.75 12.65
N TYR A 404 0.16 -14.83 12.43
CA TYR A 404 -0.84 -14.81 13.48
C TYR A 404 -1.50 -16.17 13.67
N ASP A 405 -1.75 -16.51 14.93
CA ASP A 405 -2.83 -17.42 15.26
C ASP A 405 -4.16 -16.71 15.02
N LEU A 406 -5.02 -17.30 14.21
CA LEU A 406 -6.24 -16.62 13.77
C LEU A 406 -7.22 -16.36 14.91
N GLU A 407 -7.36 -17.32 15.85
CA GLU A 407 -8.22 -17.17 17.02
C GLU A 407 -7.68 -16.11 17.99
N GLY A 408 -6.37 -16.11 18.22
CA GLY A 408 -5.70 -15.09 19.03
C GLY A 408 -5.86 -13.70 18.44
N LEU A 409 -5.68 -13.55 17.12
CA LEU A 409 -5.86 -12.29 16.41
C LEU A 409 -7.30 -11.78 16.52
N THR A 410 -8.30 -12.60 16.24
CA THR A 410 -9.70 -12.18 16.25
C THR A 410 -10.14 -11.74 17.65
N ARG A 411 -9.85 -12.52 18.69
CA ARG A 411 -10.13 -12.15 20.08
C ARG A 411 -9.46 -10.84 20.49
N TRP A 412 -8.22 -10.65 20.03
CA TRP A 412 -7.48 -9.42 20.32
C TRP A 412 -8.12 -8.21 19.61
N LEU A 413 -8.52 -8.33 18.35
CA LEU A 413 -9.21 -7.26 17.61
C LEU A 413 -10.56 -6.90 18.26
N GLU A 414 -11.31 -7.91 18.71
CA GLU A 414 -12.57 -7.71 19.45
C GLU A 414 -12.33 -6.92 20.74
N SER A 415 -11.24 -7.19 21.45
CA SER A 415 -10.88 -6.41 22.65
C SER A 415 -10.45 -4.96 22.35
N ARG A 416 -10.29 -4.59 21.06
CA ARG A 416 -9.94 -3.25 20.59
C ARG A 416 -11.11 -2.50 19.96
N GLY A 417 -12.35 -3.01 20.14
CA GLY A 417 -13.57 -2.35 19.71
C GLY A 417 -13.94 -2.65 18.27
N TYR A 418 -13.64 -3.84 17.80
CA TYR A 418 -14.09 -4.35 16.53
C TYR A 418 -14.90 -5.63 16.74
N SER A 419 -15.90 -5.86 15.89
CA SER A 419 -16.54 -7.18 15.77
C SER A 419 -16.08 -7.85 14.48
N VAL A 420 -15.86 -9.16 14.55
CA VAL A 420 -15.51 -9.94 13.36
C VAL A 420 -16.78 -10.25 12.56
N GLU A 421 -16.89 -9.74 11.36
CA GLU A 421 -18.03 -9.94 10.47
C GLU A 421 -17.88 -11.21 9.64
N ARG A 422 -16.70 -11.42 9.06
CA ARG A 422 -16.36 -12.57 8.20
C ARG A 422 -14.86 -12.84 8.21
N ILE A 423 -14.55 -14.09 7.95
CA ILE A 423 -13.18 -14.57 7.73
C ILE A 423 -13.18 -15.44 6.49
N GLU A 424 -12.19 -15.25 5.62
CA GLU A 424 -11.86 -16.11 4.51
C GLU A 424 -10.41 -16.50 4.60
N THR A 425 -10.11 -17.80 4.55
CA THR A 425 -8.73 -18.30 4.55
C THR A 425 -8.30 -18.79 3.17
N VAL A 426 -7.03 -18.70 2.91
CA VAL A 426 -6.41 -19.15 1.67
C VAL A 426 -5.32 -20.17 2.02
N ALA A 427 -5.53 -21.40 1.55
CA ALA A 427 -4.59 -22.48 1.73
C ALA A 427 -3.50 -22.49 0.63
N ASP A 428 -2.31 -22.96 0.99
CA ASP A 428 -1.25 -23.26 0.04
C ASP A 428 -1.53 -24.56 -0.73
N SER A 429 -0.60 -24.96 -1.59
CA SER A 429 -0.69 -26.21 -2.36
C SER A 429 -0.74 -27.48 -1.49
N ARG A 430 -0.38 -27.38 -0.21
CA ARG A 430 -0.43 -28.47 0.77
C ARG A 430 -1.73 -28.46 1.59
N GLN A 431 -2.70 -27.62 1.22
CA GLN A 431 -3.98 -27.42 1.92
C GLN A 431 -3.82 -26.88 3.34
N VAL A 432 -2.75 -26.15 3.61
CA VAL A 432 -2.52 -25.44 4.89
C VAL A 432 -2.86 -23.98 4.70
N ASP A 433 -3.73 -23.45 5.57
CA ASP A 433 -4.10 -22.03 5.56
C ASP A 433 -2.86 -21.17 5.81
N ARG A 434 -2.58 -20.24 4.91
CA ARG A 434 -1.40 -19.36 4.94
C ARG A 434 -1.75 -17.90 5.06
N VAL A 435 -2.93 -17.54 4.63
CA VAL A 435 -3.41 -16.15 4.60
C VAL A 435 -4.84 -16.13 5.13
N ALA A 436 -5.15 -15.13 5.92
CA ALA A 436 -6.52 -14.83 6.30
C ALA A 436 -6.91 -13.41 5.86
N HIS A 437 -8.10 -13.31 5.30
CA HIS A 437 -8.83 -12.06 5.13
C HIS A 437 -9.85 -11.97 6.26
N VAL A 438 -9.75 -10.90 7.04
CA VAL A 438 -10.64 -10.66 8.19
C VAL A 438 -11.39 -9.36 7.94
N LEU A 439 -12.71 -9.44 7.84
CA LEU A 439 -13.58 -8.27 7.78
C LEU A 439 -14.09 -7.95 9.16
N LEU A 440 -13.84 -6.74 9.58
CA LEU A 440 -14.16 -6.21 10.90
C LEU A 440 -15.17 -5.07 10.76
N ARG A 441 -16.02 -4.90 11.77
CA ARG A 441 -16.86 -3.73 11.96
C ARG A 441 -16.47 -2.98 13.21
N ARG A 442 -16.32 -1.67 13.13
CA ARG A 442 -16.11 -0.82 14.29
C ARG A 442 -17.35 -0.81 15.18
N THR A 443 -17.20 -1.10 16.47
CA THR A 443 -18.28 -1.09 17.45
C THR A 443 -18.41 0.28 18.13
N GLU A 444 -19.56 0.56 18.76
CA GLU A 444 -19.81 1.80 19.50
C GLU A 444 -19.03 1.88 20.82
N HIS A 445 -18.63 0.72 21.36
CA HIS A 445 -17.98 0.61 22.67
C HIS A 445 -16.53 0.19 22.50
N ALA A 446 -15.60 1.15 22.45
CA ALA A 446 -14.17 0.90 22.47
C ALA A 446 -13.45 1.85 23.42
#